data_c92347fd7f4f500d747175ab004e3a92
#
_entry.id   c92347fd7f4f500d747175ab004e3a92
#
_cell.length_a   1.000
_cell.length_b   1.000
_cell.length_c   1.000
_cell.angle_alpha   90.00
_cell.angle_beta   90.00
_cell.angle_gamma   90.00
#
_symmetry.space_group_name_H-M   'P 1'
#
loop_
_entity.id
_entity.type
_entity.pdbx_description
1 polymer ?
#
loop_
_entity_poly.entity_id
_entity_poly.type
_entity_poly.pdbx_seq_one_letter_code
_entity_poly.pdbx_strand_id
1 'polypeptide(L)'
;MQNQELNTENNQQDNETVPNETDIKAENTVQSDENAATATPENAEQKIKELNDKYLRLYSEFDNYRKRTIKEKSEIIKTAGEDVFKAVIPVIDDFERAIKANETTDDLEAVKQGVHLIYTKFKNSVQQKGLVSFESIGELFNPDIMEAITYIPAADANQKGKVVDEAEKGYKLGEKVIRFAKVIIAQ
;
A
#
# COMPACT_ATOMS: atom_id res chain seq x y z
N MET A 1 44.11 -22.51 -27.44
CA MET A 1 43.14 -22.12 -28.46
C MET A 1 41.91 -21.69 -27.69
N GLN A 2 41.82 -20.41 -27.41
CA GLN A 2 41.01 -19.36 -28.03
C GLN A 2 39.54 -19.47 -27.62
N ASN A 3 39.17 -18.56 -26.67
CA ASN A 3 38.31 -17.35 -26.91
C ASN A 3 36.84 -17.70 -27.06
N GLN A 4 35.87 -17.12 -26.41
CA GLN A 4 35.59 -15.70 -26.27
C GLN A 4 34.55 -15.46 -25.16
N GLU A 5 34.73 -14.37 -24.46
CA GLU A 5 33.78 -13.63 -23.60
C GLU A 5 32.50 -13.29 -24.39
N LEU A 6 31.35 -13.20 -23.67
CA LEU A 6 30.36 -12.19 -23.95
C LEU A 6 29.56 -11.88 -22.69
N ASN A 7 29.93 -10.77 -22.13
CA ASN A 7 29.26 -9.92 -21.17
C ASN A 7 27.87 -9.48 -21.72
N THR A 8 26.80 -9.66 -20.98
CA THR A 8 25.54 -8.95 -21.18
C THR A 8 24.99 -8.50 -19.83
N GLU A 9 25.34 -7.28 -19.51
CA GLU A 9 24.68 -6.45 -18.50
C GLU A 9 23.21 -6.33 -18.87
N ASN A 10 22.33 -6.81 -18.02
CA ASN A 10 20.89 -6.61 -18.16
C ASN A 10 20.48 -5.43 -17.28
N ASN A 11 20.42 -4.27 -17.91
CA ASN A 11 19.94 -3.01 -17.37
C ASN A 11 18.41 -3.07 -17.31
N GLN A 12 17.85 -3.41 -16.14
CA GLN A 12 16.41 -3.26 -15.89
C GLN A 12 16.14 -1.78 -15.59
N GLN A 13 15.69 -1.09 -16.62
CA GLN A 13 15.02 0.19 -16.49
C GLN A 13 13.62 -0.03 -15.92
N ASP A 14 13.40 0.48 -14.72
CA ASP A 14 12.07 0.68 -14.14
C ASP A 14 11.29 1.65 -15.03
N ASN A 15 10.30 1.12 -15.73
CA ASN A 15 9.39 1.86 -16.58
C ASN A 15 8.21 2.34 -15.72
N GLU A 16 8.37 3.51 -15.07
CA GLU A 16 7.24 4.22 -14.49
C GLU A 16 6.31 4.70 -15.61
N THR A 17 5.16 4.05 -15.71
CA THR A 17 4.06 4.41 -16.59
C THR A 17 3.48 5.76 -16.18
N VAL A 18 3.81 6.78 -16.94
CA VAL A 18 3.16 8.09 -16.93
C VAL A 18 1.75 7.93 -17.50
N PRO A 19 0.68 8.46 -16.86
CA PRO A 19 -0.66 8.40 -17.42
C PRO A 19 -0.73 9.21 -18.73
N ASN A 20 -1.28 8.58 -19.73
CA ASN A 20 -1.47 9.08 -21.08
C ASN A 20 -2.46 10.26 -21.10
N GLU A 21 -1.98 11.41 -21.55
CA GLU A 21 -2.80 12.56 -21.90
C GLU A 21 -3.59 12.27 -23.18
N THR A 22 -4.85 11.94 -23.07
CA THR A 22 -5.81 12.07 -24.16
C THR A 22 -7.15 12.45 -23.56
N ASP A 23 -7.49 13.73 -23.69
CA ASP A 23 -8.79 14.27 -24.05
C ASP A 23 -8.90 15.74 -23.68
N ILE A 24 -8.15 16.59 -24.41
CA ILE A 24 -8.55 17.99 -24.56
C ILE A 24 -8.83 18.20 -26.06
N LYS A 25 -10.09 18.04 -26.42
CA LYS A 25 -10.61 18.49 -27.69
C LYS A 25 -10.66 20.01 -27.68
N ALA A 26 -9.59 20.66 -28.13
CA ALA A 26 -9.62 22.08 -28.45
C ALA A 26 -10.25 22.22 -29.86
N GLU A 27 -11.44 22.75 -29.92
CA GLU A 27 -12.01 23.36 -31.14
C GLU A 27 -11.09 24.49 -31.61
N ASN A 28 -10.31 24.21 -32.61
CA ASN A 28 -9.48 25.20 -33.28
C ASN A 28 -10.35 25.97 -34.29
N THR A 29 -11.01 27.02 -33.82
CA THR A 29 -11.57 28.03 -34.72
C THR A 29 -10.39 28.85 -35.26
N VAL A 30 -10.00 28.52 -36.47
CA VAL A 30 -9.02 29.33 -37.22
C VAL A 30 -9.70 30.62 -37.60
N GLN A 31 -9.56 31.64 -36.78
CA GLN A 31 -9.69 33.03 -37.22
C GLN A 31 -8.33 33.45 -37.78
N SER A 32 -8.31 33.57 -39.08
CA SER A 32 -7.21 34.21 -39.81
C SER A 32 -7.19 35.71 -39.46
N ASP A 33 -6.44 36.05 -38.41
CA ASP A 33 -6.04 37.44 -38.21
C ASP A 33 -4.81 37.72 -39.08
N GLU A 34 -5.09 38.35 -40.21
CA GLU A 34 -4.13 39.13 -40.96
C GLU A 34 -3.63 40.28 -40.09
N ASN A 35 -2.64 40.03 -39.25
CA ASN A 35 -1.82 41.06 -38.68
C ASN A 35 -0.35 40.60 -38.60
N ALA A 36 0.23 40.37 -39.78
CA ALA A 36 1.67 40.29 -39.96
C ALA A 36 2.28 41.67 -39.81
N ALA A 37 2.13 42.28 -38.63
CA ALA A 37 2.89 43.45 -38.23
C ALA A 37 4.30 43.04 -37.85
N THR A 38 5.23 43.33 -38.76
CA THR A 38 6.68 43.53 -38.60
C THR A 38 7.18 43.31 -37.16
N ALA A 39 7.54 42.03 -36.85
CA ALA A 39 8.26 41.71 -35.62
C ALA A 39 9.69 42.29 -35.81
N THR A 40 9.92 43.50 -35.29
CA THR A 40 11.28 44.03 -35.16
C THR A 40 12.10 43.09 -34.32
N PRO A 41 13.40 42.85 -34.62
CA PRO A 41 14.28 41.98 -33.85
C PRO A 41 14.26 42.29 -32.35
N GLU A 42 14.11 43.55 -31.97
CA GLU A 42 13.99 44.00 -30.59
C GLU A 42 12.76 43.41 -29.84
N ASN A 43 11.63 43.27 -30.54
CA ASN A 43 10.41 42.71 -29.95
C ASN A 43 10.53 41.17 -29.74
N ALA A 44 11.28 40.48 -30.60
CA ALA A 44 11.60 39.08 -30.46
C ALA A 44 12.55 38.83 -29.26
N GLU A 45 13.58 39.64 -29.10
CA GLU A 45 14.53 39.54 -27.98
C GLU A 45 13.82 39.83 -26.65
N GLN A 46 12.96 40.83 -26.58
CA GLN A 46 12.16 41.11 -25.38
C GLN A 46 11.26 39.92 -24.99
N LYS A 47 10.56 39.30 -25.95
CA LYS A 47 9.75 38.13 -25.72
C LYS A 47 10.55 36.91 -25.24
N ILE A 48 11.74 36.70 -25.83
CA ILE A 48 12.67 35.63 -25.39
C ILE A 48 13.10 35.88 -23.93
N LYS A 49 13.44 37.12 -23.58
CA LYS A 49 13.78 37.46 -22.20
C LYS A 49 12.63 37.21 -21.22
N GLU A 50 11.44 37.70 -21.55
CA GLU A 50 10.26 37.47 -20.72
C GLU A 50 9.93 35.97 -20.55
N LEU A 51 10.07 35.17 -21.62
CA LEU A 51 9.85 33.73 -21.57
C LEU A 51 10.92 33.03 -20.70
N ASN A 52 12.18 33.43 -20.82
CA ASN A 52 13.26 32.93 -19.99
C ASN A 52 13.03 33.27 -18.52
N ASP A 53 12.61 34.49 -18.20
CA ASP A 53 12.33 34.91 -16.83
C ASP A 53 11.13 34.11 -16.26
N LYS A 54 10.08 33.89 -17.07
CA LYS A 54 8.94 33.03 -16.69
C LYS A 54 9.38 31.57 -16.48
N TYR A 55 10.19 31.06 -17.38
CA TYR A 55 10.73 29.69 -17.28
C TYR A 55 11.58 29.53 -16.02
N LEU A 56 12.50 30.46 -15.74
CA LEU A 56 13.35 30.39 -14.55
C LEU A 56 12.54 30.44 -13.26
N ARG A 57 11.50 31.31 -13.23
CA ARG A 57 10.58 31.37 -12.09
C ARG A 57 9.80 30.08 -11.94
N LEU A 58 9.21 29.54 -13.01
CA LEU A 58 8.47 28.29 -12.98
C LEU A 58 9.35 27.10 -12.55
N TYR A 59 10.59 27.06 -13.04
CA TYR A 59 11.55 26.05 -12.64
C TYR A 59 11.87 26.11 -11.14
N SER A 60 12.06 27.32 -10.62
CA SER A 60 12.29 27.53 -9.19
C SER A 60 11.06 27.13 -8.34
N GLU A 61 9.85 27.51 -8.79
CA GLU A 61 8.61 27.12 -8.14
C GLU A 61 8.42 25.59 -8.16
N PHE A 62 8.75 24.93 -9.29
CA PHE A 62 8.69 23.48 -9.41
C PHE A 62 9.68 22.76 -8.48
N ASP A 63 10.91 23.25 -8.38
CA ASP A 63 11.91 22.65 -7.48
C ASP A 63 11.49 22.80 -6.00
N ASN A 64 10.97 23.97 -5.63
CA ASN A 64 10.40 24.19 -4.30
C ASN A 64 9.19 23.30 -4.03
N TYR A 65 8.29 23.14 -4.99
CA TYR A 65 7.14 22.25 -4.89
C TYR A 65 7.60 20.79 -4.69
N ARG A 66 8.55 20.33 -5.52
CA ARG A 66 9.11 18.98 -5.41
C ARG A 66 9.71 18.72 -4.03
N LYS A 67 10.52 19.63 -3.52
CA LYS A 67 11.13 19.55 -2.18
C LYS A 67 10.08 19.48 -1.09
N ARG A 68 9.05 20.34 -1.18
CA ARG A 68 7.94 20.35 -0.23
C ARG A 68 7.15 19.05 -0.27
N THR A 69 6.79 18.56 -1.45
CA THR A 69 6.04 17.30 -1.61
C THR A 69 6.80 16.10 -1.05
N ILE A 70 8.12 16.01 -1.27
CA ILE A 70 8.95 14.95 -0.69
C ILE A 70 8.92 15.03 0.84
N LYS A 71 9.02 16.21 1.42
CA LYS A 71 8.95 16.41 2.86
C LYS A 71 7.56 16.01 3.42
N GLU A 72 6.49 16.51 2.82
CA GLU A 72 5.11 16.19 3.21
C GLU A 72 4.86 14.68 3.12
N LYS A 73 5.29 14.02 2.03
CA LYS A 73 5.19 12.56 1.87
C LYS A 73 5.95 11.81 2.98
N SER A 74 7.15 12.27 3.34
CA SER A 74 7.93 11.69 4.44
C SER A 74 7.23 11.85 5.79
N GLU A 75 6.61 12.99 6.05
CA GLU A 75 5.83 13.25 7.27
C GLU A 75 4.58 12.36 7.33
N ILE A 76 3.83 12.25 6.23
CA ILE A 76 2.67 11.36 6.13
C ILE A 76 3.07 9.91 6.43
N ILE A 77 4.17 9.42 5.84
CA ILE A 77 4.65 8.05 6.10
C ILE A 77 4.98 7.85 7.59
N LYS A 78 5.59 8.83 8.25
CA LYS A 78 5.93 8.75 9.68
C LYS A 78 4.69 8.72 10.57
N THR A 79 3.63 9.40 10.18
CA THR A 79 2.40 9.52 10.97
C THR A 79 1.28 8.59 10.51
N ALA A 80 1.46 7.84 9.41
CA ALA A 80 0.44 6.96 8.84
C ALA A 80 -0.09 5.89 9.82
N GLY A 81 0.74 5.48 10.80
CA GLY A 81 0.34 4.53 11.83
C GLY A 81 -0.40 5.15 13.04
N GLU A 82 -0.45 6.47 13.17
CA GLU A 82 -0.96 7.16 14.35
C GLU A 82 -2.38 6.73 14.72
N ASP A 83 -3.26 6.64 13.74
CA ASP A 83 -4.66 6.25 13.96
C ASP A 83 -4.82 4.80 14.43
N VAL A 84 -3.92 3.91 13.97
CA VAL A 84 -3.88 2.51 14.40
C VAL A 84 -3.37 2.44 15.84
N PHE A 85 -2.28 3.15 16.15
CA PHE A 85 -1.76 3.20 17.52
C PHE A 85 -2.77 3.78 18.52
N LYS A 86 -3.47 4.87 18.15
CA LYS A 86 -4.55 5.43 19.00
C LYS A 86 -5.67 4.42 19.27
N ALA A 87 -5.96 3.52 18.33
CA ALA A 87 -6.98 2.49 18.53
C ALA A 87 -6.48 1.32 19.40
N VAL A 88 -5.16 1.06 19.42
CA VAL A 88 -4.54 -0.04 20.16
C VAL A 88 -4.20 0.35 21.61
N ILE A 89 -3.83 1.60 21.89
CA ILE A 89 -3.47 2.07 23.24
C ILE A 89 -4.51 1.69 24.31
N PRO A 90 -5.84 1.87 24.11
CA PRO A 90 -6.83 1.47 25.11
C PRO A 90 -6.88 -0.03 25.39
N VAL A 91 -6.37 -0.86 24.49
CA VAL A 91 -6.26 -2.31 24.68
C VAL A 91 -5.08 -2.64 25.58
N ILE A 92 -3.97 -1.89 25.44
CA ILE A 92 -2.81 -1.99 26.34
C ILE A 92 -3.25 -1.64 27.77
N ASP A 93 -4.00 -0.55 27.96
CA ASP A 93 -4.53 -0.15 29.26
C ASP A 93 -5.41 -1.26 29.88
N ASP A 94 -6.23 -1.93 29.06
CA ASP A 94 -7.07 -3.04 29.52
C ASP A 94 -6.23 -4.25 29.94
N PHE A 95 -5.14 -4.57 29.20
CA PHE A 95 -4.22 -5.63 29.62
C PHE A 95 -3.51 -5.29 30.94
N GLU A 96 -3.01 -4.08 31.10
CA GLU A 96 -2.35 -3.65 32.33
C GLU A 96 -3.31 -3.75 33.54
N ARG A 97 -4.57 -3.34 33.35
CA ARG A 97 -5.62 -3.47 34.36
C ARG A 97 -5.91 -4.94 34.69
N ALA A 98 -6.00 -5.80 33.68
CA ALA A 98 -6.23 -7.24 33.86
C ALA A 98 -5.06 -7.91 34.58
N ILE A 99 -3.81 -7.57 34.25
CA ILE A 99 -2.61 -8.08 34.95
C ILE A 99 -2.68 -7.75 36.45
N LYS A 100 -2.93 -6.49 36.77
CA LYS A 100 -3.07 -6.06 38.19
C LYS A 100 -4.19 -6.80 38.92
N ALA A 101 -5.35 -6.99 38.28
CA ALA A 101 -6.47 -7.71 38.87
C ALA A 101 -6.14 -9.19 39.09
N ASN A 102 -5.36 -9.80 38.22
CA ASN A 102 -4.97 -11.21 38.30
C ASN A 102 -3.92 -11.49 39.40
N GLU A 103 -3.19 -10.47 39.89
CA GLU A 103 -2.26 -10.63 41.02
C GLU A 103 -2.97 -10.97 42.33
N THR A 104 -4.26 -10.64 42.43
CA THR A 104 -5.05 -10.77 43.67
C THR A 104 -6.23 -11.73 43.57
N THR A 105 -6.43 -12.34 42.40
CA THR A 105 -7.59 -13.21 42.14
C THR A 105 -7.17 -14.64 41.88
N ASP A 106 -7.86 -15.59 42.54
CA ASP A 106 -7.73 -17.03 42.30
C ASP A 106 -8.82 -17.56 41.35
N ASP A 107 -9.72 -16.70 40.85
CA ASP A 107 -10.81 -17.08 39.97
C ASP A 107 -10.36 -17.19 38.50
N LEU A 108 -10.03 -18.43 38.12
CA LEU A 108 -9.58 -18.75 36.75
C LEU A 108 -10.63 -18.43 35.68
N GLU A 109 -11.92 -18.59 35.99
CA GLU A 109 -12.99 -18.31 35.03
C GLU A 109 -13.15 -16.80 34.78
N ALA A 110 -13.03 -15.97 35.82
CA ALA A 110 -13.02 -14.54 35.64
C ALA A 110 -11.81 -14.07 34.80
N VAL A 111 -10.64 -14.66 35.00
CA VAL A 111 -9.44 -14.39 34.23
C VAL A 111 -9.64 -14.72 32.75
N LYS A 112 -10.17 -15.91 32.43
CA LYS A 112 -10.46 -16.32 31.04
C LYS A 112 -11.45 -15.39 30.36
N GLN A 113 -12.52 -15.01 31.05
CA GLN A 113 -13.53 -14.07 30.54
C GLN A 113 -12.90 -12.70 30.28
N GLY A 114 -12.07 -12.20 31.19
CA GLY A 114 -11.35 -10.93 31.05
C GLY A 114 -10.46 -10.91 29.81
N VAL A 115 -9.67 -11.96 29.62
CA VAL A 115 -8.80 -12.11 28.43
C VAL A 115 -9.62 -12.16 27.15
N HIS A 116 -10.76 -12.89 27.15
CA HIS A 116 -11.64 -12.97 25.98
C HIS A 116 -12.26 -11.62 25.63
N LEU A 117 -12.64 -10.83 26.61
CA LEU A 117 -13.17 -9.48 26.40
C LEU A 117 -12.11 -8.56 25.78
N ILE A 118 -10.88 -8.58 26.30
CA ILE A 118 -9.76 -7.78 25.77
C ILE A 118 -9.43 -8.21 24.33
N TYR A 119 -9.38 -9.51 24.07
CA TYR A 119 -9.17 -10.03 22.71
C TYR A 119 -10.25 -9.56 21.74
N THR A 120 -11.51 -9.61 22.15
CA THR A 120 -12.65 -9.18 21.33
C THR A 120 -12.57 -7.67 21.05
N LYS A 121 -12.25 -6.87 22.07
CA LYS A 121 -12.06 -5.42 21.91
C LYS A 121 -10.91 -5.13 20.96
N PHE A 122 -9.76 -5.80 21.12
CA PHE A 122 -8.61 -5.66 20.23
C PHE A 122 -8.97 -5.98 18.77
N LYS A 123 -9.58 -7.14 18.55
CA LYS A 123 -10.03 -7.58 17.23
C LYS A 123 -10.94 -6.53 16.57
N ASN A 124 -11.93 -6.04 17.31
CA ASN A 124 -12.86 -5.02 16.82
C ASN A 124 -12.14 -3.68 16.52
N SER A 125 -11.20 -3.26 17.36
CA SER A 125 -10.44 -2.02 17.17
C SER A 125 -9.61 -2.04 15.90
N VAL A 126 -8.90 -3.14 15.61
CA VAL A 126 -8.11 -3.27 14.38
C VAL A 126 -8.98 -3.48 13.15
N GLN A 127 -10.13 -4.14 13.31
CA GLN A 127 -11.10 -4.38 12.25
C GLN A 127 -11.74 -3.06 11.79
N GLN A 128 -12.05 -2.15 12.71
CA GLN A 128 -12.52 -0.79 12.40
C GLN A 128 -11.48 0.04 11.62
N LYS A 129 -10.21 -0.31 11.74
CA LYS A 129 -9.12 0.30 10.96
C LYS A 129 -8.87 -0.40 9.61
N GLY A 130 -9.76 -1.33 9.23
CA GLY A 130 -9.74 -2.00 7.93
C GLY A 130 -8.94 -3.30 7.89
N LEU A 131 -8.42 -3.78 9.04
CA LEU A 131 -7.77 -5.08 9.12
C LEU A 131 -8.81 -6.19 9.23
N VAL A 132 -8.93 -7.02 8.19
CA VAL A 132 -9.90 -8.12 8.13
C VAL A 132 -9.16 -9.44 7.94
N SER A 133 -9.47 -10.43 8.80
CA SER A 133 -9.07 -11.81 8.56
C SER A 133 -9.99 -12.45 7.53
N PHE A 134 -9.44 -13.22 6.62
CA PHE A 134 -10.24 -14.07 5.73
C PHE A 134 -10.16 -15.53 6.18
N GLU A 135 -11.20 -16.28 5.89
CA GLU A 135 -11.26 -17.71 6.20
C GLU A 135 -10.69 -18.50 5.04
N SER A 136 -9.84 -19.47 5.35
CA SER A 136 -9.17 -20.31 4.36
C SER A 136 -9.66 -21.74 4.43
N ILE A 137 -10.16 -22.21 5.59
CA ILE A 137 -10.53 -23.60 5.83
C ILE A 137 -11.75 -23.97 4.97
N GLY A 138 -11.62 -25.07 4.24
CA GLY A 138 -12.66 -25.58 3.33
C GLY A 138 -12.65 -24.98 1.93
N GLU A 139 -11.94 -23.88 1.73
CA GLU A 139 -11.78 -23.21 0.43
C GLU A 139 -10.73 -23.95 -0.43
N LEU A 140 -10.80 -23.74 -1.74
CA LEU A 140 -9.74 -24.16 -2.65
C LEU A 140 -8.48 -23.32 -2.40
N PHE A 141 -7.33 -23.97 -2.46
CA PHE A 141 -6.05 -23.27 -2.31
C PHE A 141 -5.90 -22.19 -3.39
N ASN A 142 -5.63 -20.97 -2.93
CA ASN A 142 -5.36 -19.84 -3.79
C ASN A 142 -3.97 -19.27 -3.48
N PRO A 143 -2.99 -19.39 -4.40
CA PRO A 143 -1.62 -18.92 -4.17
C PRO A 143 -1.49 -17.40 -4.03
N ASP A 144 -2.49 -16.61 -4.47
CA ASP A 144 -2.45 -15.15 -4.37
C ASP A 144 -2.69 -14.64 -2.93
N ILE A 145 -3.27 -15.47 -2.06
CA ILE A 145 -3.62 -15.09 -0.68
C ILE A 145 -3.23 -16.13 0.36
N MET A 146 -2.77 -17.32 -0.04
CA MET A 146 -2.45 -18.45 0.83
C MET A 146 -1.04 -18.99 0.52
N GLU A 147 -0.38 -19.49 1.56
CA GLU A 147 0.90 -20.19 1.49
C GLU A 147 0.73 -21.62 2.02
N ALA A 148 1.02 -22.62 1.19
CA ALA A 148 0.93 -24.03 1.60
C ALA A 148 2.18 -24.41 2.41
N ILE A 149 1.98 -24.81 3.68
CA ILE A 149 3.07 -25.27 4.55
C ILE A 149 3.33 -26.76 4.33
N THR A 150 2.24 -27.54 4.23
CA THR A 150 2.32 -28.99 4.07
C THR A 150 1.09 -29.54 3.38
N TYR A 151 1.22 -30.79 2.92
CA TYR A 151 0.15 -31.55 2.28
C TYR A 151 -0.16 -32.79 3.12
N ILE A 152 -1.43 -33.11 3.28
CA ILE A 152 -1.89 -34.35 3.92
C ILE A 152 -2.77 -35.14 2.98
N PRO A 153 -2.86 -36.47 3.13
CA PRO A 153 -3.78 -37.27 2.32
C PRO A 153 -5.22 -36.81 2.51
N ALA A 154 -5.95 -36.64 1.39
CA ALA A 154 -7.36 -36.29 1.44
C ALA A 154 -8.16 -37.41 2.07
N ALA A 155 -9.03 -37.11 3.04
CA ALA A 155 -9.94 -38.09 3.63
C ALA A 155 -11.03 -38.50 2.63
N ASP A 156 -11.46 -37.53 1.78
CA ASP A 156 -12.44 -37.72 0.72
C ASP A 156 -11.98 -37.07 -0.59
N ALA A 157 -12.40 -37.61 -1.72
CA ALA A 157 -12.11 -37.07 -3.05
C ALA A 157 -12.56 -35.60 -3.22
N ASN A 158 -13.60 -35.17 -2.49
CA ASN A 158 -14.12 -33.80 -2.50
C ASN A 158 -13.27 -32.81 -1.73
N GLN A 159 -12.29 -33.24 -0.94
CA GLN A 159 -11.39 -32.43 -0.16
C GLN A 159 -10.08 -32.17 -0.90
N LYS A 160 -9.81 -32.87 -1.99
CA LYS A 160 -8.58 -32.74 -2.76
C LYS A 160 -8.40 -31.31 -3.29
N GLY A 161 -7.24 -30.72 -2.97
CA GLY A 161 -6.89 -29.34 -3.32
C GLY A 161 -7.52 -28.28 -2.40
N LYS A 162 -8.29 -28.71 -1.37
CA LYS A 162 -8.84 -27.76 -0.38
C LYS A 162 -7.94 -27.63 0.83
N VAL A 163 -8.10 -26.51 1.50
CA VAL A 163 -7.48 -26.23 2.78
C VAL A 163 -8.20 -27.02 3.88
N VAL A 164 -7.44 -27.85 4.58
CA VAL A 164 -7.96 -28.69 5.68
C VAL A 164 -7.80 -27.99 7.01
N ASP A 165 -6.67 -27.29 7.18
CA ASP A 165 -6.36 -26.58 8.42
C ASP A 165 -5.55 -25.32 8.13
N GLU A 166 -5.60 -24.38 9.08
CA GLU A 166 -4.96 -23.08 9.00
C GLU A 166 -4.04 -22.87 10.21
N ALA A 167 -2.73 -22.93 9.99
CA ALA A 167 -1.75 -22.70 11.06
C ALA A 167 -1.66 -21.22 11.45
N GLU A 168 -1.74 -20.33 10.47
CA GLU A 168 -1.78 -18.88 10.69
C GLU A 168 -2.83 -18.22 9.80
N LYS A 169 -3.68 -17.39 10.41
CA LYS A 169 -4.72 -16.66 9.67
C LYS A 169 -4.15 -15.65 8.70
N GLY A 170 -4.76 -15.57 7.53
CA GLY A 170 -4.47 -14.51 6.58
C GLY A 170 -5.19 -13.21 6.93
N TYR A 171 -4.58 -12.07 6.57
CA TYR A 171 -5.14 -10.75 6.83
C TYR A 171 -5.04 -9.85 5.61
N LYS A 172 -6.09 -9.05 5.41
CA LYS A 172 -6.16 -7.97 4.41
C LYS A 172 -6.33 -6.64 5.11
N LEU A 173 -5.75 -5.61 4.50
CA LEU A 173 -6.01 -4.21 4.85
C LEU A 173 -6.68 -3.56 3.63
N GLY A 174 -7.99 -3.33 3.71
CA GLY A 174 -8.79 -3.03 2.54
C GLY A 174 -8.69 -4.14 1.49
N GLU A 175 -8.28 -3.81 0.27
CA GLU A 175 -8.08 -4.77 -0.83
C GLU A 175 -6.71 -5.49 -0.78
N LYS A 176 -5.74 -4.94 -0.03
CA LYS A 176 -4.37 -5.44 -0.02
C LYS A 176 -4.17 -6.56 0.98
N VAL A 177 -3.66 -7.71 0.53
CA VAL A 177 -3.18 -8.77 1.42
C VAL A 177 -1.89 -8.29 2.11
N ILE A 178 -1.90 -8.27 3.45
CA ILE A 178 -0.74 -7.88 4.27
C ILE A 178 -0.08 -9.09 4.95
N ARG A 179 -0.82 -10.21 5.05
CA ARG A 179 -0.31 -11.48 5.52
C ARG A 179 -1.06 -12.62 4.83
N PHE A 180 -0.33 -13.52 4.20
CA PHE A 180 -0.88 -14.75 3.63
C PHE A 180 -1.34 -15.69 4.73
N ALA A 181 -2.41 -16.43 4.47
CA ALA A 181 -2.79 -17.53 5.37
C ALA A 181 -1.83 -18.70 5.17
N LYS A 182 -1.26 -19.24 6.27
CA LYS A 182 -0.45 -20.45 6.20
C LYS A 182 -1.35 -21.67 6.39
N VAL A 183 -1.46 -22.48 5.35
CA VAL A 183 -2.49 -23.50 5.26
C VAL A 183 -1.91 -24.90 5.01
N ILE A 184 -2.69 -25.91 5.41
CA ILE A 184 -2.45 -27.32 5.14
C ILE A 184 -3.48 -27.76 4.10
N ILE A 185 -3.01 -28.40 3.02
CA ILE A 185 -3.83 -28.78 1.87
C ILE A 185 -4.04 -30.28 1.82
N ALA A 186 -5.26 -30.72 1.46
CA ALA A 186 -5.54 -32.11 1.14
C ALA A 186 -5.06 -32.44 -0.28
N GLN A 187 -4.28 -33.52 -0.42
CA GLN A 187 -3.74 -33.98 -1.70
C GLN A 187 -4.22 -35.40 -2.07
#